data_9f1897b6532bfa377ce4672e4336f026
#
_entry.id   9f1897b6532bfa377ce4672e4336f026
#
_cell.length_a   1.000
_cell.length_b   1.000
_cell.length_c   1.000
_cell.angle_alpha   90.00
_cell.angle_beta   90.00
_cell.angle_gamma   90.00
#
_symmetry.space_group_name_H-M   'P 1'
#
loop_
_entity.id
_entity.type
_entity.pdbx_description
1 polymer ?
#
loop_
_entity_poly.entity_id
_entity_poly.type
_entity_poly.pdbx_seq_one_letter_code
_entity_poly.pdbx_strand_id
1 'polypeptide(L)'
;MRHPLLYVGFLFALLSGGLAIAGILNPGLGATPPWTSWLLLVAAVGTVAVLMGLVRRPPFPIPAGPAGLRRAELVSLQRLTRIVQRGQTTAQVYGVLLESAVQTVLADAAWLDLDPDRAGTENNEATQYFNLLPAQAETLRGFLTGHDLPEGEYITNDLNVRAGFEGRPQHFRSLLQLPLRGLHFNYGMLYLLKLDPHTFNREDLAILETFTNQAVLSIENLELVQTSLANQRTQEELKIASQVQDSLIPKNLPTDNWFEISSHSLAAKEVGGDFYDFLHLPGRRLAVIIGDVSGKGVTAAFHMAQMKGIFHSLMQENPLAKNERDKFPVPSKFMAQANTALIHCLEKSSFITSSLYIIDYEQGGFVFARAGHCHTLYYHALREEVFYFQSTGLGLGIIRNENYEKHIKNQFYDYSPGDVMVIYTDGIVEARGGDGTDEYGEDRLKLRLEESYFQEAEDIKTLILDDLNAFTHGYPIHDDQTLLVIKFKSAQPQPLT
;
A
#
# COMPACT_ATOMS: atom_id res chain seq x y z
N MET A 1 -40.25 32.78 -29.76
CA MET A 1 -40.06 34.17 -30.21
C MET A 1 -38.67 34.33 -30.74
N ARG A 2 -38.52 34.73 -32.03
CA ARG A 2 -37.23 34.83 -32.72
C ARG A 2 -36.45 36.00 -32.17
N HIS A 3 -35.23 35.78 -31.73
CA HIS A 3 -34.36 36.75 -31.04
C HIS A 3 -34.04 37.96 -31.94
N PRO A 4 -34.46 39.18 -31.61
CA PRO A 4 -34.15 40.39 -32.39
C PRO A 4 -32.65 40.73 -32.46
N LEU A 5 -31.86 40.31 -31.47
CA LEU A 5 -30.42 40.53 -31.43
C LEU A 5 -29.63 39.79 -32.54
N LEU A 6 -30.10 38.66 -33.03
CA LEU A 6 -29.47 37.92 -34.14
C LEU A 6 -29.65 38.68 -35.48
N TYR A 7 -30.78 39.31 -35.69
CA TYR A 7 -31.03 40.13 -36.88
C TYR A 7 -30.19 41.39 -36.90
N VAL A 8 -30.01 42.04 -35.74
CA VAL A 8 -29.18 43.25 -35.62
C VAL A 8 -27.70 42.92 -35.89
N GLY A 9 -27.18 41.80 -35.39
CA GLY A 9 -25.83 41.35 -35.65
C GLY A 9 -25.55 40.99 -37.11
N PHE A 10 -26.54 40.35 -37.78
CA PHE A 10 -26.45 40.00 -39.20
C PHE A 10 -26.52 41.25 -40.10
N LEU A 11 -27.35 42.21 -39.74
CA LEU A 11 -27.49 43.49 -40.48
C LEU A 11 -26.20 44.33 -40.35
N PHE A 12 -25.58 44.33 -39.17
CA PHE A 12 -24.31 45.03 -38.90
C PHE A 12 -23.14 44.40 -39.68
N ALA A 13 -23.09 43.07 -39.77
CA ALA A 13 -22.07 42.36 -40.54
C ALA A 13 -22.20 42.60 -42.05
N LEU A 14 -23.43 42.66 -42.57
CA LEU A 14 -23.69 42.97 -43.98
C LEU A 14 -23.36 44.43 -44.34
N LEU A 15 -23.66 45.38 -43.46
CA LEU A 15 -23.35 46.81 -43.66
C LEU A 15 -21.83 47.08 -43.57
N SER A 16 -21.12 46.45 -42.65
CA SER A 16 -19.66 46.61 -42.52
C SER A 16 -18.91 45.92 -43.65
N GLY A 17 -19.36 44.79 -44.13
CA GLY A 17 -18.82 44.08 -45.29
C GLY A 17 -19.05 44.85 -46.59
N GLY A 18 -20.22 45.48 -46.77
CA GLY A 18 -20.55 46.32 -47.91
C GLY A 18 -19.67 47.58 -48.01
N LEU A 19 -19.40 48.22 -46.88
CA LEU A 19 -18.50 49.39 -46.79
C LEU A 19 -17.05 49.03 -47.08
N ALA A 20 -16.57 47.89 -46.65
CA ALA A 20 -15.21 47.41 -46.92
C ALA A 20 -14.98 47.10 -48.40
N ILE A 21 -15.99 46.48 -49.05
CA ILE A 21 -15.95 46.16 -50.50
C ILE A 21 -16.02 47.46 -51.33
N ALA A 22 -16.82 48.45 -50.95
CA ALA A 22 -16.89 49.75 -51.61
C ALA A 22 -15.57 50.52 -51.55
N GLY A 23 -14.84 50.43 -50.44
CA GLY A 23 -13.48 51.04 -50.28
C GLY A 23 -12.41 50.36 -51.14
N ILE A 24 -12.52 49.07 -51.43
CA ILE A 24 -11.58 48.31 -52.28
C ILE A 24 -11.84 48.57 -53.77
N LEU A 25 -13.07 48.81 -54.14
CA LEU A 25 -13.47 49.01 -55.54
C LEU A 25 -13.28 50.46 -56.06
N ASN A 26 -12.95 51.44 -55.22
CA ASN A 26 -12.76 52.81 -55.62
C ASN A 26 -11.45 53.44 -55.05
N PRO A 27 -10.31 53.18 -55.70
CA PRO A 27 -8.97 53.62 -55.18
C PRO A 27 -8.69 55.11 -55.26
N GLY A 28 -9.67 55.97 -55.64
CA GLY A 28 -9.53 57.42 -55.76
C GLY A 28 -9.90 58.23 -54.52
N LEU A 29 -10.40 57.61 -53.45
CA LEU A 29 -10.66 58.28 -52.19
C LEU A 29 -9.43 58.10 -51.26
N GLY A 30 -8.73 59.22 -51.04
CA GLY A 30 -7.51 59.24 -50.23
C GLY A 30 -7.68 58.56 -48.89
N ALA A 31 -6.52 58.22 -48.26
CA ALA A 31 -6.27 57.43 -47.08
C ALA A 31 -7.48 57.21 -46.14
N THR A 32 -7.85 55.95 -45.97
CA THR A 32 -8.98 55.55 -45.08
C THR A 32 -8.71 56.07 -43.65
N PRO A 33 -9.66 56.76 -43.03
CA PRO A 33 -9.48 57.31 -41.69
C PRO A 33 -9.16 56.21 -40.66
N PRO A 34 -8.34 56.44 -39.65
CA PRO A 34 -7.90 55.42 -38.70
C PRO A 34 -9.06 54.73 -37.92
N TRP A 35 -10.22 55.30 -37.86
CA TRP A 35 -11.40 54.69 -37.23
C TRP A 35 -12.03 53.54 -38.04
N THR A 36 -11.76 53.39 -39.34
CA THR A 36 -12.25 52.27 -40.15
C THR A 36 -11.62 50.91 -39.74
N SER A 37 -10.34 50.97 -39.33
CA SER A 37 -9.66 49.80 -38.79
C SER A 37 -10.25 49.33 -37.46
N TRP A 38 -10.71 50.25 -36.62
CA TRP A 38 -11.41 49.94 -35.37
C TRP A 38 -12.80 49.37 -35.62
N LEU A 39 -13.54 49.83 -36.61
CA LEU A 39 -14.84 49.26 -36.98
C LEU A 39 -14.71 47.83 -37.51
N LEU A 40 -13.67 47.53 -38.28
CA LEU A 40 -13.42 46.17 -38.76
C LEU A 40 -13.01 45.23 -37.58
N LEU A 41 -12.24 45.73 -36.62
CA LEU A 41 -11.89 44.95 -35.44
C LEU A 41 -13.11 44.67 -34.55
N VAL A 42 -13.97 45.65 -34.34
CA VAL A 42 -15.23 45.46 -33.58
C VAL A 42 -16.19 44.50 -34.29
N ALA A 43 -16.30 44.58 -35.61
CA ALA A 43 -17.10 43.65 -36.40
C ALA A 43 -16.54 42.22 -36.37
N ALA A 44 -15.22 42.06 -36.41
CA ALA A 44 -14.55 40.75 -36.28
C ALA A 44 -14.72 40.15 -34.89
N VAL A 45 -14.57 40.94 -33.82
CA VAL A 45 -14.81 40.51 -32.44
C VAL A 45 -16.30 40.17 -32.23
N GLY A 46 -17.21 40.97 -32.78
CA GLY A 46 -18.64 40.68 -32.71
C GLY A 46 -19.05 39.37 -33.43
N THR A 47 -18.47 39.10 -34.60
CA THR A 47 -18.71 37.84 -35.33
C THR A 47 -18.11 36.62 -34.62
N VAL A 48 -16.92 36.76 -34.04
CA VAL A 48 -16.33 35.69 -33.22
C VAL A 48 -17.13 35.42 -31.94
N ALA A 49 -17.65 36.45 -31.28
CA ALA A 49 -18.53 36.30 -30.12
C ALA A 49 -19.87 35.63 -30.45
N VAL A 50 -20.46 35.95 -31.61
CA VAL A 50 -21.66 35.29 -32.09
C VAL A 50 -21.40 33.85 -32.50
N LEU A 51 -20.28 33.57 -33.17
CA LEU A 51 -19.84 32.21 -33.51
C LEU A 51 -19.52 31.39 -32.26
N MET A 52 -18.83 31.97 -31.27
CA MET A 52 -18.60 31.29 -29.97
C MET A 52 -19.92 31.06 -29.20
N GLY A 53 -20.88 31.97 -29.28
CA GLY A 53 -22.22 31.80 -28.70
C GLY A 53 -23.02 30.71 -29.40
N LEU A 54 -22.84 30.52 -30.70
CA LEU A 54 -23.47 29.46 -31.48
C LEU A 54 -22.80 28.09 -31.26
N VAL A 55 -21.49 28.08 -31.10
CA VAL A 55 -20.73 26.84 -30.81
C VAL A 55 -20.93 26.36 -29.35
N ARG A 56 -21.23 27.26 -28.42
CA ARG A 56 -21.55 26.92 -27.03
C ARG A 56 -22.99 26.49 -26.79
N ARG A 57 -23.87 26.58 -27.80
CA ARG A 57 -25.21 25.98 -27.69
C ARG A 57 -25.13 24.55 -28.21
N PRO A 58 -25.50 23.54 -27.40
CA PRO A 58 -25.70 22.20 -27.94
C PRO A 58 -26.73 22.27 -29.06
N PRO A 59 -26.61 21.46 -30.13
CA PRO A 59 -27.57 21.42 -31.22
C PRO A 59 -28.97 21.20 -30.63
N PHE A 60 -29.96 21.94 -31.13
CA PHE A 60 -31.36 21.86 -30.69
C PHE A 60 -31.78 20.41 -30.48
N PRO A 61 -32.48 20.08 -29.38
CA PRO A 61 -32.99 18.74 -29.18
C PRO A 61 -33.94 18.41 -30.33
N ILE A 62 -33.58 17.43 -31.14
CA ILE A 62 -34.50 16.76 -32.04
C ILE A 62 -35.54 16.10 -31.13
N PRO A 63 -36.85 16.27 -31.35
CA PRO A 63 -37.87 15.58 -30.58
C PRO A 63 -37.56 14.08 -30.67
N ALA A 64 -37.22 13.49 -29.57
CA ALA A 64 -36.80 12.11 -29.51
C ALA A 64 -38.02 11.20 -29.63
N GLY A 65 -38.25 10.68 -30.83
CA GLY A 65 -39.03 9.46 -30.98
C GLY A 65 -38.21 8.28 -30.32
N PRO A 66 -38.83 7.11 -30.11
CA PRO A 66 -38.20 5.96 -29.40
C PRO A 66 -36.83 5.56 -29.95
N ALA A 67 -36.51 5.88 -31.21
CA ALA A 67 -35.18 5.66 -31.79
C ALA A 67 -34.11 6.70 -31.37
N GLY A 68 -34.51 7.92 -31.02
CA GLY A 68 -33.63 8.99 -30.56
C GLY A 68 -33.19 8.79 -29.11
N LEU A 69 -34.10 8.33 -28.25
CA LEU A 69 -33.82 7.96 -26.85
C LEU A 69 -32.80 6.83 -26.77
N ARG A 70 -32.97 5.73 -27.51
CA ARG A 70 -32.00 4.62 -27.58
C ARG A 70 -30.62 5.06 -28.08
N ARG A 71 -30.56 6.05 -28.98
CA ARG A 71 -29.26 6.57 -29.45
C ARG A 71 -28.57 7.44 -28.42
N ALA A 72 -29.29 8.25 -27.66
CA ALA A 72 -28.75 9.06 -26.57
C ALA A 72 -28.22 8.15 -25.42
N GLU A 73 -28.97 7.11 -25.07
CA GLU A 73 -28.60 6.08 -24.13
C GLU A 73 -27.28 5.40 -24.52
N LEU A 74 -27.16 4.89 -25.73
CA LEU A 74 -25.93 4.26 -26.24
C LEU A 74 -24.73 5.20 -26.22
N VAL A 75 -24.90 6.47 -26.58
CA VAL A 75 -23.81 7.45 -26.55
C VAL A 75 -23.36 7.74 -25.13
N SER A 76 -24.29 7.84 -24.18
CA SER A 76 -23.95 8.08 -22.75
C SER A 76 -23.26 6.88 -22.13
N LEU A 77 -23.71 5.66 -22.39
CA LEU A 77 -23.06 4.43 -21.97
C LEU A 77 -21.64 4.29 -22.55
N GLN A 78 -21.46 4.63 -23.83
CA GLN A 78 -20.13 4.65 -24.45
C GLN A 78 -19.21 5.70 -23.85
N ARG A 79 -19.73 6.87 -23.43
CA ARG A 79 -18.93 7.90 -22.74
C ARG A 79 -18.45 7.39 -21.37
N LEU A 80 -19.34 6.81 -20.56
CA LEU A 80 -18.99 6.24 -19.25
C LEU A 80 -17.94 5.14 -19.40
N THR A 81 -18.11 4.23 -20.36
CA THR A 81 -17.12 3.17 -20.62
C THR A 81 -15.75 3.72 -21.01
N ARG A 82 -15.69 4.79 -21.83
CA ARG A 82 -14.42 5.42 -22.21
C ARG A 82 -13.70 6.11 -21.05
N ILE A 83 -14.44 6.65 -20.09
CA ILE A 83 -13.86 7.26 -18.87
C ILE A 83 -13.08 6.21 -18.09
N VAL A 84 -13.69 5.05 -17.84
CA VAL A 84 -13.03 3.93 -17.17
C VAL A 84 -11.79 3.47 -17.93
N GLN A 85 -11.88 3.29 -19.26
CA GLN A 85 -10.75 2.84 -20.09
C GLN A 85 -9.57 3.82 -20.13
N ARG A 86 -9.80 5.12 -19.89
CA ARG A 86 -8.77 6.16 -19.90
C ARG A 86 -8.18 6.45 -18.54
N GLY A 87 -8.58 5.75 -17.48
CA GLY A 87 -8.08 5.96 -16.11
C GLY A 87 -8.44 7.35 -15.56
N GLN A 88 -9.63 7.86 -15.90
CA GLN A 88 -10.12 9.14 -15.43
C GLN A 88 -10.66 9.01 -13.99
N THR A 89 -10.93 10.16 -13.36
CA THR A 89 -11.32 10.21 -11.94
C THR A 89 -12.82 9.91 -11.73
N THR A 90 -13.20 9.51 -10.51
CA THR A 90 -14.60 9.31 -10.10
C THR A 90 -15.43 10.58 -10.28
N ALA A 91 -14.86 11.76 -10.03
CA ALA A 91 -15.50 13.05 -10.27
C ALA A 91 -15.96 13.25 -11.73
N GLN A 92 -15.17 12.74 -12.68
CA GLN A 92 -15.54 12.80 -14.12
C GLN A 92 -16.69 11.85 -14.45
N VAL A 93 -16.77 10.69 -13.79
CA VAL A 93 -17.92 9.77 -13.92
C VAL A 93 -19.19 10.45 -13.44
N TYR A 94 -19.16 11.09 -12.28
CA TYR A 94 -20.30 11.84 -11.73
C TYR A 94 -20.72 12.99 -12.65
N GLY A 95 -19.75 13.75 -13.19
CA GLY A 95 -20.04 14.84 -14.13
C GLY A 95 -20.74 14.36 -15.40
N VAL A 96 -20.27 13.24 -15.98
CA VAL A 96 -20.91 12.64 -17.17
C VAL A 96 -22.27 12.05 -16.85
N LEU A 97 -22.44 11.42 -15.68
CA LEU A 97 -23.74 10.95 -15.22
C LEU A 97 -24.74 12.11 -15.16
N LEU A 98 -24.37 13.20 -14.49
CA LEU A 98 -25.23 14.37 -14.29
C LEU A 98 -25.61 15.01 -15.65
N GLU A 99 -24.62 15.25 -16.52
CA GLU A 99 -24.86 15.80 -17.85
C GLU A 99 -25.77 14.88 -18.71
N SER A 100 -25.47 13.57 -18.69
CA SER A 100 -26.25 12.60 -19.46
C SER A 100 -27.70 12.46 -18.96
N ALA A 101 -27.86 12.44 -17.62
CA ALA A 101 -29.20 12.39 -17.02
C ALA A 101 -30.05 13.60 -17.41
N VAL A 102 -29.48 14.81 -17.28
CA VAL A 102 -30.19 16.05 -17.68
C VAL A 102 -30.57 16.05 -19.16
N GLN A 103 -29.62 15.71 -20.05
CA GLN A 103 -29.86 15.71 -21.49
C GLN A 103 -30.89 14.67 -21.91
N THR A 104 -30.93 13.52 -21.27
CA THR A 104 -31.84 12.42 -21.67
C THR A 104 -33.26 12.68 -21.29
N VAL A 105 -33.53 13.14 -20.08
CA VAL A 105 -34.89 13.41 -19.63
C VAL A 105 -35.32 14.87 -19.81
N LEU A 106 -34.46 15.70 -20.45
CA LEU A 106 -34.68 17.12 -20.66
C LEU A 106 -35.01 17.86 -19.35
N ALA A 107 -34.22 17.60 -18.30
CA ALA A 107 -34.35 18.31 -17.04
C ALA A 107 -33.83 19.74 -17.17
N ASP A 108 -34.43 20.67 -16.44
CA ASP A 108 -34.01 22.08 -16.42
C ASP A 108 -32.82 22.29 -15.48
N ALA A 109 -32.78 21.50 -14.39
CA ALA A 109 -31.71 21.54 -13.42
C ALA A 109 -31.53 20.16 -12.76
N ALA A 110 -30.33 19.92 -12.23
CA ALA A 110 -30.02 18.71 -11.47
C ALA A 110 -28.88 18.93 -10.47
N TRP A 111 -28.81 18.10 -9.45
CA TRP A 111 -27.65 17.95 -8.62
C TRP A 111 -27.49 16.51 -8.15
N LEU A 112 -26.25 16.20 -7.79
CA LEU A 112 -25.85 14.93 -7.26
C LEU A 112 -25.33 15.16 -5.83
N ASP A 113 -25.97 14.53 -4.85
CA ASP A 113 -25.64 14.58 -3.46
C ASP A 113 -24.87 13.30 -3.10
N LEU A 114 -23.57 13.40 -2.90
CA LEU A 114 -22.69 12.26 -2.68
C LEU A 114 -22.53 11.97 -1.20
N ASP A 115 -22.40 10.69 -0.85
CA ASP A 115 -22.03 10.28 0.50
C ASP A 115 -20.62 10.84 0.82
N PRO A 116 -20.46 11.60 1.91
CA PRO A 116 -19.20 12.23 2.30
C PRO A 116 -18.05 11.23 2.47
N ASP A 117 -18.34 10.02 2.95
CA ASP A 117 -17.34 8.96 3.15
C ASP A 117 -16.87 8.34 1.82
N ARG A 118 -17.57 8.61 0.72
CA ARG A 118 -17.33 8.04 -0.62
C ARG A 118 -17.03 9.07 -1.70
N ALA A 119 -17.10 10.34 -1.39
CA ALA A 119 -16.91 11.43 -2.34
C ALA A 119 -15.45 11.62 -2.82
N GLY A 120 -14.53 10.69 -2.56
CA GLY A 120 -13.13 10.71 -3.02
C GLY A 120 -12.31 11.89 -2.47
N THR A 121 -11.11 11.63 -2.02
CA THR A 121 -10.29 12.57 -1.21
C THR A 121 -9.64 13.74 -1.98
N GLU A 122 -9.76 13.86 -3.30
CA GLU A 122 -8.93 14.81 -4.05
C GLU A 122 -9.54 16.16 -4.43
N ASN A 123 -10.87 16.36 -4.30
CA ASN A 123 -11.52 17.69 -4.38
C ASN A 123 -12.98 17.55 -3.93
N ASN A 124 -13.19 17.58 -2.64
CA ASN A 124 -14.46 17.31 -1.97
C ASN A 124 -15.50 18.42 -2.17
N GLU A 125 -16.07 18.53 -3.35
CA GLU A 125 -17.43 19.01 -3.44
C GLU A 125 -18.35 17.78 -3.33
N ALA A 126 -18.85 17.50 -2.12
CA ALA A 126 -19.81 16.43 -1.85
C ALA A 126 -21.13 16.58 -2.66
N THR A 127 -21.22 17.58 -3.50
CA THR A 127 -22.38 17.89 -4.32
C THR A 127 -21.95 18.46 -5.67
N GLN A 128 -22.41 17.87 -6.78
CA GLN A 128 -22.22 18.39 -8.13
C GLN A 128 -23.54 18.97 -8.65
N TYR A 129 -23.47 20.03 -9.44
CA TYR A 129 -24.63 20.80 -9.89
C TYR A 129 -24.65 20.93 -11.40
N PHE A 130 -25.86 20.98 -11.98
CA PHE A 130 -26.12 21.33 -13.36
C PHE A 130 -27.24 22.37 -13.45
N ASN A 131 -26.98 23.50 -14.10
CA ASN A 131 -27.89 24.65 -14.21
C ASN A 131 -28.43 25.19 -12.87
N LEU A 132 -27.67 24.97 -11.77
CA LEU A 132 -27.96 25.49 -10.44
C LEU A 132 -26.70 26.18 -9.90
N LEU A 133 -26.90 27.28 -9.20
CA LEU A 133 -25.85 27.85 -8.37
C LEU A 133 -25.78 27.07 -7.04
N PRO A 134 -24.59 26.89 -6.42
CA PRO A 134 -24.44 26.15 -5.17
C PRO A 134 -25.43 26.62 -4.08
N ALA A 135 -25.58 27.93 -3.89
CA ALA A 135 -26.53 28.49 -2.91
C ALA A 135 -27.99 28.14 -3.20
N GLN A 136 -28.37 28.00 -4.47
CA GLN A 136 -29.73 27.61 -4.87
C GLN A 136 -29.98 26.13 -4.58
N ALA A 137 -28.99 25.29 -4.87
CA ALA A 137 -29.08 23.86 -4.58
C ALA A 137 -29.13 23.59 -3.08
N GLU A 138 -28.35 24.34 -2.28
CA GLU A 138 -28.38 24.23 -0.83
C GLU A 138 -29.71 24.64 -0.22
N THR A 139 -30.33 25.69 -0.76
CA THR A 139 -31.66 26.11 -0.39
C THR A 139 -32.72 25.06 -0.73
N LEU A 140 -32.64 24.46 -1.92
CA LEU A 140 -33.51 23.36 -2.37
C LEU A 140 -33.28 22.11 -1.51
N ARG A 141 -32.04 21.76 -1.20
CA ARG A 141 -31.68 20.65 -0.33
C ARG A 141 -32.31 20.83 1.06
N GLY A 142 -32.09 21.98 1.72
CA GLY A 142 -32.67 22.29 3.01
C GLY A 142 -34.21 22.23 3.00
N PHE A 143 -34.82 22.63 1.89
CA PHE A 143 -36.26 22.53 1.69
C PHE A 143 -36.72 21.06 1.54
N LEU A 144 -35.99 20.23 0.79
CA LEU A 144 -36.33 18.82 0.57
C LEU A 144 -36.07 17.95 1.81
N THR A 145 -34.99 18.20 2.54
CA THR A 145 -34.68 17.49 3.82
C THR A 145 -35.64 17.80 4.94
N GLY A 146 -36.28 18.97 4.92
CA GLY A 146 -37.39 19.33 5.85
C GLY A 146 -38.70 18.60 5.54
N HIS A 147 -38.78 17.84 4.47
CA HIS A 147 -39.96 17.10 4.05
C HIS A 147 -39.59 15.61 3.94
N ASP A 148 -40.38 14.72 4.54
CA ASP A 148 -40.22 13.26 4.51
C ASP A 148 -40.25 12.73 3.08
N LEU A 149 -39.13 12.83 2.36
CA LEU A 149 -38.93 12.17 1.08
C LEU A 149 -38.54 10.71 1.33
N PRO A 150 -39.02 9.76 0.51
CA PRO A 150 -38.62 8.37 0.64
C PRO A 150 -37.09 8.24 0.36
N GLU A 151 -36.41 7.34 1.04
CA GLU A 151 -34.97 7.04 0.81
C GLU A 151 -34.70 6.33 -0.52
N GLY A 152 -35.72 6.09 -1.33
CA GLY A 152 -35.63 5.39 -2.60
C GLY A 152 -35.91 6.28 -3.81
N GLU A 153 -36.29 5.61 -4.88
CA GLU A 153 -36.78 6.24 -6.09
C GLU A 153 -38.06 7.00 -5.83
N TYR A 154 -38.15 8.22 -6.34
CA TYR A 154 -39.33 9.05 -6.11
C TYR A 154 -39.56 10.01 -7.26
N ILE A 155 -40.82 10.10 -7.70
CA ILE A 155 -41.30 11.09 -8.67
C ILE A 155 -42.43 11.87 -8.07
N THR A 156 -42.36 13.20 -8.12
CA THR A 156 -43.50 14.07 -7.93
C THR A 156 -43.63 15.02 -9.10
N ASN A 157 -44.80 15.04 -9.70
CA ASN A 157 -45.08 15.78 -10.93
C ASN A 157 -45.76 17.13 -10.70
N ASP A 158 -46.15 17.47 -9.49
CA ASP A 158 -46.54 18.82 -9.12
C ASP A 158 -46.21 19.11 -7.63
N LEU A 159 -45.12 19.79 -7.43
CA LEU A 159 -44.66 20.23 -6.10
C LEU A 159 -45.63 21.25 -5.46
N ASN A 160 -46.51 21.90 -6.24
CA ASN A 160 -47.51 22.84 -5.70
C ASN A 160 -48.63 22.15 -4.95
N VAL A 161 -49.00 20.94 -5.35
CA VAL A 161 -50.14 20.19 -4.80
C VAL A 161 -49.76 19.45 -3.54
N ARG A 162 -48.46 19.22 -3.28
CA ARG A 162 -47.99 18.50 -2.12
C ARG A 162 -47.97 19.44 -0.91
N ALA A 163 -48.68 19.08 0.15
CA ALA A 163 -48.65 19.81 1.40
C ALA A 163 -47.21 19.97 1.94
N GLY A 164 -46.83 21.18 2.35
CA GLY A 164 -45.49 21.50 2.85
C GLY A 164 -44.51 22.02 1.78
N PHE A 165 -44.83 21.97 0.51
CA PHE A 165 -44.00 22.55 -0.57
C PHE A 165 -44.37 24.00 -0.89
N GLU A 166 -45.20 24.65 -0.06
CA GLU A 166 -45.52 26.05 -0.16
C GLU A 166 -44.29 26.91 0.15
N GLY A 167 -44.03 27.94 -0.67
CA GLY A 167 -42.91 28.86 -0.43
C GLY A 167 -41.54 28.42 -0.95
N ARG A 168 -41.46 27.44 -1.81
CA ARG A 168 -40.19 26.99 -2.45
C ARG A 168 -39.43 28.14 -3.09
N PRO A 169 -38.09 28.11 -3.05
CA PRO A 169 -37.22 29.20 -3.48
C PRO A 169 -37.10 29.37 -5.00
N GLN A 170 -37.65 28.43 -5.82
CA GLN A 170 -37.62 28.45 -7.28
C GLN A 170 -38.91 27.89 -7.89
N HIS A 171 -39.17 28.18 -9.17
CA HIS A 171 -40.40 27.82 -9.87
C HIS A 171 -40.44 26.36 -10.39
N PHE A 172 -39.55 25.48 -9.88
CA PHE A 172 -39.58 24.05 -10.25
C PHE A 172 -40.89 23.39 -9.76
N ARG A 173 -41.49 22.58 -10.63
CA ARG A 173 -42.77 21.94 -10.38
C ARG A 173 -42.68 20.41 -10.37
N SER A 174 -41.73 19.82 -11.05
CA SER A 174 -41.52 18.37 -11.06
C SER A 174 -40.14 18.01 -10.51
N LEU A 175 -40.09 16.96 -9.70
CA LEU A 175 -38.86 16.39 -9.09
C LEU A 175 -38.82 14.89 -9.38
N LEU A 176 -37.65 14.42 -9.77
CA LEU A 176 -37.29 13.01 -9.81
C LEU A 176 -36.07 12.81 -8.93
N GLN A 177 -36.12 11.84 -8.03
CA GLN A 177 -35.04 11.44 -7.11
C GLN A 177 -34.68 10.00 -7.40
N LEU A 178 -33.38 9.71 -7.45
CA LEU A 178 -32.86 8.37 -7.73
C LEU A 178 -31.57 8.10 -6.95
N PRO A 179 -31.50 7.02 -6.12
CA PRO A 179 -30.29 6.67 -5.41
C PRO A 179 -29.24 6.05 -6.34
N LEU A 180 -27.96 6.33 -6.05
CA LEU A 180 -26.81 5.68 -6.68
C LEU A 180 -26.42 4.45 -5.85
N ARG A 181 -27.09 3.33 -6.06
CA ARG A 181 -26.88 2.10 -5.30
C ARG A 181 -25.82 1.23 -5.96
N GLY A 182 -24.71 0.97 -5.22
CA GLY A 182 -23.74 -0.06 -5.53
C GLY A 182 -24.05 -1.39 -4.88
N LEU A 183 -23.17 -2.37 -5.09
CA LEU A 183 -23.35 -3.72 -4.57
C LEU A 183 -23.36 -3.76 -3.03
N HIS A 184 -22.51 -2.94 -2.41
CA HIS A 184 -22.31 -2.93 -0.96
C HIS A 184 -22.62 -1.59 -0.30
N PHE A 185 -22.71 -0.50 -1.09
CA PHE A 185 -22.80 0.86 -0.60
C PHE A 185 -23.77 1.70 -1.39
N ASN A 186 -24.26 2.77 -0.77
CA ASN A 186 -24.98 3.83 -1.45
C ASN A 186 -23.99 5.00 -1.69
N TYR A 187 -23.78 5.37 -2.93
CA TYR A 187 -22.84 6.43 -3.34
C TYR A 187 -23.44 7.83 -3.26
N GLY A 188 -24.75 7.94 -3.13
CA GLY A 188 -25.44 9.21 -3.04
C GLY A 188 -26.81 9.21 -3.69
N MET A 189 -27.31 10.40 -3.98
CA MET A 189 -28.64 10.63 -4.52
C MET A 189 -28.59 11.63 -5.68
N LEU A 190 -29.18 11.25 -6.81
CA LEU A 190 -29.37 12.11 -7.97
C LEU A 190 -30.76 12.77 -7.92
N TYR A 191 -30.79 14.08 -8.09
CA TYR A 191 -32.03 14.88 -8.15
C TYR A 191 -32.10 15.60 -9.46
N LEU A 192 -33.29 15.52 -10.12
CA LEU A 192 -33.59 16.16 -11.40
C LEU A 192 -34.87 16.99 -11.24
N LEU A 193 -34.85 18.18 -11.79
CA LEU A 193 -35.94 19.16 -11.66
C LEU A 193 -36.41 19.63 -13.00
N LYS A 194 -37.73 19.86 -13.14
CA LYS A 194 -38.34 20.55 -14.30
C LYS A 194 -39.24 21.69 -13.84
N LEU A 195 -39.28 22.74 -14.66
CA LEU A 195 -40.13 23.91 -14.45
C LEU A 195 -41.63 23.60 -14.69
N ASP A 196 -41.88 22.68 -15.61
CA ASP A 196 -43.26 22.28 -15.97
C ASP A 196 -43.77 21.14 -15.09
N PRO A 197 -45.08 21.11 -14.75
CA PRO A 197 -45.68 20.00 -14.00
C PRO A 197 -45.91 18.79 -14.93
N HIS A 198 -46.04 17.60 -14.30
CA HIS A 198 -46.41 16.34 -15.00
C HIS A 198 -45.49 15.90 -16.12
N THR A 199 -44.19 16.17 -16.00
CA THR A 199 -43.22 15.97 -17.08
C THR A 199 -42.27 14.79 -16.87
N PHE A 200 -42.19 14.18 -15.68
CA PHE A 200 -41.47 12.93 -15.44
C PHE A 200 -42.43 11.72 -15.53
N ASN A 201 -41.95 10.65 -16.14
CA ASN A 201 -42.69 9.41 -16.29
C ASN A 201 -41.83 8.18 -15.86
N ARG A 202 -42.43 6.97 -15.91
CA ARG A 202 -41.73 5.74 -15.54
C ARG A 202 -40.62 5.32 -16.52
N GLU A 203 -40.70 5.74 -17.78
CA GLU A 203 -39.65 5.50 -18.77
C GLU A 203 -38.40 6.33 -18.43
N ASP A 204 -38.60 7.61 -18.05
CA ASP A 204 -37.50 8.47 -17.57
C ASP A 204 -36.77 7.82 -16.38
N LEU A 205 -37.54 7.26 -15.43
CA LEU A 205 -36.93 6.56 -14.26
C LEU A 205 -36.12 5.35 -14.69
N ALA A 206 -36.66 4.46 -15.51
CA ALA A 206 -35.98 3.25 -15.97
C ALA A 206 -34.69 3.53 -16.75
N ILE A 207 -34.68 4.60 -17.57
CA ILE A 207 -33.47 5.02 -18.29
C ILE A 207 -32.43 5.57 -17.32
N LEU A 208 -32.85 6.38 -16.37
CA LEU A 208 -31.95 6.96 -15.37
C LEU A 208 -31.39 5.89 -14.43
N GLU A 209 -32.16 4.88 -14.02
CA GLU A 209 -31.68 3.71 -13.31
C GLU A 209 -30.55 3.00 -14.06
N THR A 210 -30.69 2.85 -15.39
CA THR A 210 -29.64 2.28 -16.22
C THR A 210 -28.36 3.13 -16.16
N PHE A 211 -28.50 4.46 -16.21
CA PHE A 211 -27.35 5.37 -16.15
C PHE A 211 -26.68 5.38 -14.77
N THR A 212 -27.47 5.44 -13.69
CA THR A 212 -26.93 5.39 -12.32
C THR A 212 -26.24 4.08 -12.05
N ASN A 213 -26.85 2.95 -12.42
CA ASN A 213 -26.23 1.63 -12.28
C ASN A 213 -24.91 1.52 -13.06
N GLN A 214 -24.87 2.01 -14.31
CA GLN A 214 -23.66 2.00 -15.11
C GLN A 214 -22.57 2.94 -14.54
N ALA A 215 -22.97 4.10 -14.03
CA ALA A 215 -22.03 5.03 -13.39
C ALA A 215 -21.43 4.41 -12.11
N VAL A 216 -22.26 3.82 -11.27
CA VAL A 216 -21.82 3.13 -10.05
C VAL A 216 -20.88 1.98 -10.38
N LEU A 217 -21.21 1.10 -11.33
CA LEU A 217 -20.32 0.03 -11.79
C LEU A 217 -18.99 0.59 -12.32
N SER A 218 -19.03 1.73 -12.99
CA SER A 218 -17.82 2.39 -13.48
C SER A 218 -16.95 2.90 -12.34
N ILE A 219 -17.54 3.44 -11.28
CA ILE A 219 -16.85 3.91 -10.07
C ILE A 219 -16.23 2.73 -9.31
N GLU A 220 -17.02 1.68 -9.06
CA GLU A 220 -16.54 0.47 -8.40
C GLU A 220 -15.35 -0.16 -9.15
N ASN A 221 -15.40 -0.21 -10.49
CA ASN A 221 -14.27 -0.67 -11.29
C ASN A 221 -13.03 0.23 -11.16
N LEU A 222 -13.19 1.57 -11.14
CA LEU A 222 -12.07 2.49 -10.95
C LEU A 222 -11.42 2.30 -9.56
N GLU A 223 -12.22 2.16 -8.51
CA GLU A 223 -11.73 1.90 -7.15
C GLU A 223 -10.97 0.57 -7.07
N LEU A 224 -11.50 -0.49 -7.66
CA LEU A 224 -10.85 -1.80 -7.73
C LEU A 224 -9.51 -1.74 -8.47
N VAL A 225 -9.47 -1.05 -9.62
CA VAL A 225 -8.23 -0.90 -10.40
C VAL A 225 -7.20 -0.09 -9.62
N GLN A 226 -7.59 1.02 -8.98
CA GLN A 226 -6.68 1.83 -8.16
C GLN A 226 -6.13 1.05 -6.97
N THR A 227 -6.98 0.31 -6.26
CA THR A 227 -6.56 -0.55 -5.14
C THR A 227 -5.62 -1.65 -5.62
N SER A 228 -5.92 -2.30 -6.74
CA SER A 228 -5.07 -3.33 -7.34
C SER A 228 -3.69 -2.78 -7.71
N LEU A 229 -3.63 -1.60 -8.34
CA LEU A 229 -2.35 -0.94 -8.70
C LEU A 229 -1.55 -0.53 -7.46
N ALA A 230 -2.21 -0.02 -6.42
CA ALA A 230 -1.56 0.32 -5.16
C ALA A 230 -0.96 -0.93 -4.49
N ASN A 231 -1.73 -2.01 -4.41
CA ASN A 231 -1.27 -3.29 -3.88
C ASN A 231 -0.09 -3.86 -4.68
N GLN A 232 -0.16 -3.80 -6.01
CA GLN A 232 0.93 -4.25 -6.88
C GLN A 232 2.23 -3.46 -6.62
N ARG A 233 2.16 -2.13 -6.51
CA ARG A 233 3.33 -1.30 -6.18
C ARG A 233 3.92 -1.67 -4.83
N THR A 234 3.08 -1.84 -3.80
CA THR A 234 3.52 -2.27 -2.47
C THR A 234 4.23 -3.63 -2.53
N GLN A 235 3.69 -4.59 -3.30
CA GLN A 235 4.33 -5.90 -3.47
C GLN A 235 5.67 -5.79 -4.21
N GLU A 236 5.78 -4.93 -5.23
CA GLU A 236 7.06 -4.69 -5.93
C GLU A 236 8.11 -4.08 -4.99
N GLU A 237 7.72 -3.11 -4.15
CA GLU A 237 8.60 -2.51 -3.14
C GLU A 237 9.06 -3.52 -2.08
N LEU A 238 8.15 -4.36 -1.59
CA LEU A 238 8.48 -5.45 -0.64
C LEU A 238 9.43 -6.48 -1.27
N LYS A 239 9.24 -6.82 -2.54
CA LYS A 239 10.15 -7.72 -3.26
C LYS A 239 11.56 -7.14 -3.37
N ILE A 240 11.69 -5.85 -3.61
CA ILE A 240 13.00 -5.16 -3.61
C ILE A 240 13.60 -5.21 -2.21
N ALA A 241 12.83 -4.93 -1.17
CA ALA A 241 13.29 -5.00 0.22
C ALA A 241 13.79 -6.41 0.58
N SER A 242 13.08 -7.46 0.17
CA SER A 242 13.49 -8.87 0.32
C SER A 242 14.83 -9.15 -0.35
N GLN A 243 15.02 -8.71 -1.59
CA GLN A 243 16.29 -8.90 -2.30
C GLN A 243 17.46 -8.19 -1.61
N VAL A 244 17.24 -7.00 -1.04
CA VAL A 244 18.25 -6.30 -0.26
C VAL A 244 18.55 -7.08 1.02
N GLN A 245 17.53 -7.56 1.73
CA GLN A 245 17.70 -8.37 2.94
C GLN A 245 18.45 -9.67 2.68
N ASP A 246 18.12 -10.39 1.61
CA ASP A 246 18.82 -11.60 1.17
C ASP A 246 20.32 -11.35 0.91
N SER A 247 20.68 -10.14 0.53
CA SER A 247 22.09 -9.76 0.35
C SER A 247 22.84 -9.56 1.67
N LEU A 248 22.10 -9.34 2.76
CA LEU A 248 22.67 -9.20 4.10
C LEU A 248 22.93 -10.56 4.77
N ILE A 249 22.21 -11.61 4.40
CA ILE A 249 22.41 -12.96 4.93
C ILE A 249 23.66 -13.59 4.26
N PRO A 250 24.57 -14.23 4.99
CA PRO A 250 25.77 -14.85 4.43
C PRO A 250 25.41 -15.93 3.40
N LYS A 251 25.83 -15.73 2.15
CA LYS A 251 25.65 -16.72 1.06
C LYS A 251 26.74 -17.79 1.08
N ASN A 252 27.91 -17.43 1.55
CA ASN A 252 29.04 -18.34 1.67
C ASN A 252 29.32 -18.56 3.16
N LEU A 253 29.11 -19.78 3.61
CA LEU A 253 29.44 -20.17 4.97
C LEU A 253 30.96 -20.27 5.13
N PRO A 254 31.52 -19.90 6.29
CA PRO A 254 32.92 -20.11 6.57
C PRO A 254 33.25 -21.58 6.55
N THR A 255 34.39 -21.92 5.95
CA THR A 255 34.91 -23.29 5.86
C THR A 255 36.28 -23.37 6.45
N ASP A 256 36.56 -24.41 7.24
CA ASP A 256 37.88 -24.72 7.80
C ASP A 256 37.97 -26.24 8.07
N ASN A 257 39.16 -26.71 8.43
CA ASN A 257 39.42 -28.13 8.74
C ASN A 257 38.88 -28.55 10.11
N TRP A 258 38.63 -27.61 11.01
CA TRP A 258 38.29 -27.86 12.41
C TRP A 258 36.78 -27.78 12.68
N PHE A 259 35.98 -27.35 11.70
CA PHE A 259 34.52 -27.31 11.81
C PHE A 259 33.83 -27.52 10.45
N GLU A 260 32.58 -27.89 10.53
CA GLU A 260 31.60 -27.78 9.46
C GLU A 260 30.45 -26.91 9.92
N ILE A 261 29.94 -26.07 9.02
CA ILE A 261 28.74 -25.25 9.28
C ILE A 261 27.72 -25.51 8.18
N SER A 262 26.48 -25.71 8.61
CA SER A 262 25.32 -25.70 7.73
C SER A 262 24.27 -24.74 8.27
N SER A 263 23.55 -24.04 7.39
CA SER A 263 22.56 -23.05 7.76
C SER A 263 21.29 -23.21 6.95
N HIS A 264 20.19 -22.79 7.56
CA HIS A 264 18.91 -22.58 6.93
C HIS A 264 18.32 -21.26 7.44
N SER A 265 17.71 -20.47 6.55
CA SER A 265 16.96 -19.27 6.94
C SER A 265 15.84 -19.07 5.95
N LEU A 266 14.62 -18.93 6.48
CA LEU A 266 13.39 -18.78 5.70
C LEU A 266 12.49 -17.76 6.41
N ALA A 267 12.23 -16.63 5.75
CA ALA A 267 11.31 -15.63 6.25
C ALA A 267 9.85 -16.10 6.11
N ALA A 268 9.02 -15.83 7.12
CA ALA A 268 7.58 -16.14 7.11
C ALA A 268 6.78 -15.23 6.19
N LYS A 269 7.30 -14.04 5.89
CA LYS A 269 6.74 -13.05 4.96
C LYS A 269 7.79 -12.67 3.92
N GLU A 270 7.49 -11.65 3.14
CA GLU A 270 8.42 -11.12 2.12
C GLU A 270 9.76 -10.70 2.72
N VAL A 271 9.76 -10.20 3.96
CA VAL A 271 10.93 -9.82 4.75
C VAL A 271 10.76 -10.25 6.20
N GLY A 272 11.87 -10.61 6.86
CA GLY A 272 11.89 -11.17 8.22
C GLY A 272 12.74 -10.38 9.22
N GLY A 273 12.63 -10.77 10.50
CA GLY A 273 13.41 -10.25 11.62
C GLY A 273 14.66 -11.07 11.92
N ASP A 274 14.69 -12.32 11.50
CA ASP A 274 15.77 -13.25 11.75
C ASP A 274 17.08 -12.83 11.07
N PHE A 275 18.17 -13.04 11.75
CA PHE A 275 19.51 -12.84 11.19
C PHE A 275 20.54 -13.78 11.80
N TYR A 276 21.57 -14.06 11.03
CA TYR A 276 22.82 -14.64 11.50
C TYR A 276 23.98 -14.07 10.70
N ASP A 277 25.19 -14.17 11.28
CA ASP A 277 26.41 -13.78 10.60
C ASP A 277 27.65 -14.47 11.18
N PHE A 278 28.72 -14.44 10.41
CA PHE A 278 30.02 -15.00 10.77
C PHE A 278 31.12 -13.97 10.52
N LEU A 279 32.12 -13.95 11.40
CA LEU A 279 33.30 -13.11 11.20
C LEU A 279 34.54 -13.86 11.64
N HIS A 280 35.50 -14.05 10.71
CA HIS A 280 36.81 -14.54 11.07
C HIS A 280 37.57 -13.46 11.84
N LEU A 281 38.03 -13.83 13.03
CA LEU A 281 38.84 -12.96 13.88
C LEU A 281 40.31 -13.43 13.88
N PRO A 282 41.27 -12.51 14.04
CA PRO A 282 42.69 -12.89 14.21
C PRO A 282 42.89 -13.86 15.34
N GLY A 283 43.96 -14.68 15.29
CA GLY A 283 44.26 -15.68 16.31
C GLY A 283 43.38 -16.91 16.25
N ARG A 284 43.04 -17.32 15.01
CA ARG A 284 42.28 -18.56 14.75
C ARG A 284 40.94 -18.61 15.51
N ARG A 285 40.16 -17.55 15.41
CA ARG A 285 38.84 -17.42 16.05
C ARG A 285 37.75 -17.14 15.07
N LEU A 286 36.55 -17.63 15.39
CA LEU A 286 35.33 -17.38 14.62
C LEU A 286 34.26 -16.78 15.52
N ALA A 287 33.78 -15.59 15.20
CA ALA A 287 32.57 -15.03 15.80
C ALA A 287 31.34 -15.49 15.02
N VAL A 288 30.30 -15.96 15.74
CA VAL A 288 29.03 -16.39 15.21
C VAL A 288 27.94 -15.65 15.97
N ILE A 289 27.08 -14.93 15.25
CA ILE A 289 25.91 -14.27 15.82
C ILE A 289 24.64 -14.81 15.17
N ILE A 290 23.60 -14.96 15.98
CA ILE A 290 22.23 -15.24 15.54
C ILE A 290 21.29 -14.39 16.38
N GLY A 291 20.14 -14.04 15.83
CA GLY A 291 19.12 -13.31 16.58
C GLY A 291 17.82 -13.17 15.79
N ASP A 292 16.82 -12.74 16.51
CA ASP A 292 15.51 -12.42 16.02
C ASP A 292 15.03 -11.09 16.56
N VAL A 293 14.35 -10.31 15.73
CA VAL A 293 13.76 -9.01 16.04
C VAL A 293 12.28 -9.17 16.32
N SER A 294 11.82 -8.77 17.50
CA SER A 294 10.41 -8.79 17.85
C SER A 294 9.56 -8.05 16.84
N GLY A 295 8.47 -8.68 16.39
CA GLY A 295 7.60 -8.18 15.34
C GLY A 295 7.96 -8.76 13.97
N LYS A 296 7.24 -8.36 12.90
CA LYS A 296 7.37 -8.96 11.57
C LYS A 296 7.34 -7.91 10.47
N GLY A 297 7.86 -8.28 9.31
CA GLY A 297 7.83 -7.43 8.13
C GLY A 297 8.90 -6.34 8.12
N VAL A 298 8.62 -5.24 7.44
CA VAL A 298 9.63 -4.22 7.09
C VAL A 298 10.35 -3.62 8.30
N THR A 299 9.63 -3.34 9.39
CA THR A 299 10.24 -2.77 10.62
C THR A 299 11.26 -3.73 11.23
N ALA A 300 10.91 -5.01 11.34
CA ALA A 300 11.82 -6.04 11.86
C ALA A 300 13.05 -6.18 10.96
N ALA A 301 12.86 -6.20 9.63
CA ALA A 301 13.95 -6.26 8.66
C ALA A 301 14.93 -5.08 8.78
N PHE A 302 14.44 -3.85 9.03
CA PHE A 302 15.30 -2.70 9.27
C PHE A 302 16.13 -2.84 10.54
N HIS A 303 15.54 -3.31 11.63
CA HIS A 303 16.27 -3.53 12.89
C HIS A 303 17.27 -4.69 12.77
N MET A 304 16.95 -5.72 12.00
CA MET A 304 17.89 -6.77 11.63
C MET A 304 19.12 -6.20 10.91
N ALA A 305 18.90 -5.36 9.90
CA ALA A 305 19.99 -4.71 9.16
C ALA A 305 20.84 -3.81 10.05
N GLN A 306 20.22 -3.06 11.00
CA GLN A 306 20.93 -2.28 12.01
C GLN A 306 21.80 -3.17 12.91
N MET A 307 21.25 -4.29 13.40
CA MET A 307 22.01 -5.21 14.25
C MET A 307 23.21 -5.81 13.54
N LYS A 308 23.07 -6.17 12.26
CA LYS A 308 24.20 -6.62 11.43
C LYS A 308 25.26 -5.53 11.26
N GLY A 309 24.87 -4.29 11.02
CA GLY A 309 25.78 -3.14 10.97
C GLY A 309 26.52 -2.93 12.30
N ILE A 310 25.83 -3.06 13.43
CA ILE A 310 26.41 -3.00 14.78
C ILE A 310 27.39 -4.14 14.98
N PHE A 311 27.05 -5.38 14.58
CA PHE A 311 27.93 -6.53 14.69
C PHE A 311 29.26 -6.28 13.96
N HIS A 312 29.22 -5.91 12.71
CA HIS A 312 30.44 -5.63 11.94
C HIS A 312 31.23 -4.43 12.48
N SER A 313 30.54 -3.40 13.01
CA SER A 313 31.20 -2.22 13.56
C SER A 313 31.89 -2.49 14.89
N LEU A 314 31.21 -3.17 15.82
CA LEU A 314 31.76 -3.44 17.17
C LEU A 314 32.78 -4.57 17.17
N MET A 315 32.74 -5.49 16.21
CA MET A 315 33.70 -6.59 16.08
C MET A 315 34.95 -6.19 15.27
N GLN A 316 35.19 -4.91 15.02
CA GLN A 316 36.44 -4.42 14.48
C GLN A 316 37.55 -4.47 15.52
N GLU A 317 38.79 -4.70 15.04
CA GLU A 317 39.96 -4.73 15.89
C GLU A 317 40.18 -3.38 16.58
N ASN A 318 40.34 -3.43 17.92
CA ASN A 318 40.74 -2.23 18.65
C ASN A 318 42.26 -2.06 18.54
N PRO A 319 42.77 -1.10 17.76
CA PRO A 319 44.21 -0.92 17.54
C PRO A 319 44.94 -0.45 18.79
N LEU A 320 44.24 0.01 19.81
CA LEU A 320 44.80 0.47 21.09
C LEU A 320 44.92 -0.63 22.15
N ALA A 321 44.41 -1.82 21.86
CA ALA A 321 44.46 -2.92 22.79
C ALA A 321 45.90 -3.45 22.89
N LYS A 322 46.41 -3.59 24.14
CA LYS A 322 47.77 -4.06 24.40
C LYS A 322 47.94 -5.56 24.22
N ASN A 323 46.86 -6.32 24.41
CA ASN A 323 46.85 -7.78 24.30
C ASN A 323 45.97 -8.22 23.14
N GLU A 324 46.31 -9.27 22.43
CA GLU A 324 45.52 -9.87 21.35
C GLU A 324 44.09 -10.20 21.79
N ARG A 325 43.90 -10.65 23.06
CA ARG A 325 42.58 -10.99 23.60
C ARG A 325 41.66 -9.78 23.80
N ASP A 326 42.25 -8.60 24.06
CA ASP A 326 41.49 -7.36 24.32
C ASP A 326 41.14 -6.59 23.04
N LYS A 327 41.62 -7.09 21.88
CA LYS A 327 41.36 -6.47 20.59
C LYS A 327 39.88 -6.53 20.17
N PHE A 328 39.16 -7.54 20.65
CA PHE A 328 37.75 -7.72 20.34
C PHE A 328 36.93 -7.78 21.62
N PRO A 329 35.73 -7.25 21.65
CA PRO A 329 34.87 -7.32 22.81
C PRO A 329 34.47 -8.78 23.09
N VAL A 330 34.51 -9.20 24.35
CA VAL A 330 33.86 -10.44 24.77
C VAL A 330 32.35 -10.36 24.57
N PRO A 331 31.61 -11.48 24.36
CA PRO A 331 30.20 -11.47 23.98
C PRO A 331 29.29 -10.62 24.88
N SER A 332 29.44 -10.68 26.21
CA SER A 332 28.63 -9.85 27.13
C SER A 332 28.85 -8.35 26.92
N LYS A 333 30.11 -7.93 26.71
CA LYS A 333 30.45 -6.53 26.44
C LYS A 333 29.92 -6.06 25.08
N PHE A 334 30.02 -6.92 24.08
CA PHE A 334 29.41 -6.66 22.79
C PHE A 334 27.88 -6.42 22.93
N MET A 335 27.17 -7.32 23.63
CA MET A 335 25.73 -7.19 23.84
C MET A 335 25.37 -5.90 24.60
N ALA A 336 26.17 -5.50 25.60
CA ALA A 336 25.93 -4.23 26.31
C ALA A 336 26.11 -3.01 25.39
N GLN A 337 27.14 -3.00 24.55
CA GLN A 337 27.37 -1.93 23.57
C GLN A 337 26.29 -1.90 22.49
N ALA A 338 25.90 -3.07 21.98
CA ALA A 338 24.80 -3.20 21.02
C ALA A 338 23.48 -2.68 21.59
N ASN A 339 23.15 -3.05 22.85
CA ASN A 339 21.97 -2.52 23.53
C ASN A 339 22.01 -0.99 23.61
N THR A 340 23.15 -0.40 23.98
CA THR A 340 23.31 1.07 24.06
C THR A 340 23.08 1.73 22.70
N ALA A 341 23.55 1.13 21.60
CA ALA A 341 23.33 1.66 20.25
C ALA A 341 21.86 1.53 19.82
N LEU A 342 21.23 0.39 20.12
CA LEU A 342 19.87 0.05 19.67
C LEU A 342 18.76 0.83 20.39
N ILE A 343 18.91 1.15 21.68
CA ILE A 343 17.86 1.82 22.46
C ILE A 343 17.46 3.19 21.92
N HIS A 344 18.31 3.81 21.09
CA HIS A 344 18.03 5.08 20.43
C HIS A 344 17.27 4.93 19.11
N CYS A 345 17.28 3.72 18.53
CA CYS A 345 16.68 3.43 17.22
C CYS A 345 15.44 2.54 17.31
N LEU A 346 15.38 1.65 18.33
CA LEU A 346 14.26 0.74 18.56
C LEU A 346 13.03 1.49 19.10
N GLU A 347 11.86 1.13 18.60
CA GLU A 347 10.59 1.52 19.20
C GLU A 347 10.50 1.02 20.65
N LYS A 348 9.68 1.67 21.48
CA LYS A 348 9.58 1.32 22.91
C LYS A 348 9.09 -0.11 23.17
N SER A 349 8.30 -0.65 22.28
CA SER A 349 7.74 -2.00 22.34
C SER A 349 8.63 -3.06 21.68
N SER A 350 9.66 -2.65 20.94
CA SER A 350 10.53 -3.55 20.17
C SER A 350 11.76 -3.94 20.98
N PHE A 351 12.18 -5.19 20.84
CA PHE A 351 13.39 -5.76 21.40
C PHE A 351 14.01 -6.75 20.40
N ILE A 352 15.26 -7.12 20.62
CA ILE A 352 15.97 -8.10 19.79
C ILE A 352 16.48 -9.21 20.69
N THR A 353 16.18 -10.45 20.35
CA THR A 353 16.84 -11.60 20.97
C THR A 353 18.08 -11.94 20.16
N SER A 354 19.19 -12.27 20.82
CA SER A 354 20.43 -12.62 20.13
C SER A 354 21.37 -13.47 20.98
N SER A 355 22.16 -14.29 20.31
CA SER A 355 23.29 -15.01 20.91
C SER A 355 24.55 -14.74 20.11
N LEU A 356 25.66 -14.47 20.79
CA LEU A 356 26.98 -14.29 20.19
C LEU A 356 27.97 -15.30 20.77
N TYR A 357 28.65 -16.02 19.90
CA TYR A 357 29.69 -16.99 20.19
C TYR A 357 31.02 -16.50 19.63
N ILE A 358 32.08 -16.61 20.38
CA ILE A 358 33.46 -16.48 19.90
C ILE A 358 34.15 -17.81 20.14
N ILE A 359 34.36 -18.55 19.06
CA ILE A 359 34.98 -19.88 19.05
C ILE A 359 36.48 -19.69 18.82
N ASP A 360 37.32 -20.19 19.75
CA ASP A 360 38.77 -20.16 19.68
C ASP A 360 39.27 -21.58 19.49
N TYR A 361 39.71 -21.90 18.27
CA TYR A 361 40.09 -23.27 17.95
C TYR A 361 41.59 -23.56 18.24
N GLU A 362 42.42 -22.55 18.61
CA GLU A 362 43.71 -22.80 19.18
C GLU A 362 43.61 -23.30 20.62
N GLN A 363 42.59 -22.78 21.34
CA GLN A 363 42.37 -23.16 22.76
C GLN A 363 41.36 -24.31 22.89
N GLY A 364 40.64 -24.68 21.81
CA GLY A 364 39.66 -25.75 21.85
C GLY A 364 38.41 -25.40 22.68
N GLY A 365 38.00 -24.13 22.67
CA GLY A 365 36.87 -23.68 23.45
C GLY A 365 36.09 -22.52 22.81
N PHE A 366 34.98 -22.15 23.40
CA PHE A 366 34.23 -20.97 23.03
C PHE A 366 33.68 -20.21 24.21
N VAL A 367 33.49 -18.91 24.02
CA VAL A 367 32.79 -18.04 24.95
C VAL A 367 31.55 -17.52 24.27
N PHE A 368 30.41 -17.49 25.00
CA PHE A 368 29.19 -16.97 24.48
C PHE A 368 28.40 -16.16 25.52
N ALA A 369 27.50 -15.32 25.01
CA ALA A 369 26.48 -14.64 25.79
C ALA A 369 25.16 -14.66 25.05
N ARG A 370 24.05 -14.86 25.79
CA ARG A 370 22.69 -14.94 25.26
C ARG A 370 21.84 -13.77 25.76
N ALA A 371 21.31 -12.99 24.88
CA ALA A 371 20.38 -11.88 25.12
C ALA A 371 18.94 -12.30 24.84
N GLY A 372 18.35 -13.13 25.71
CA GLY A 372 16.95 -13.55 25.61
C GLY A 372 16.61 -14.50 24.45
N HIS A 373 17.58 -14.95 23.67
CA HIS A 373 17.40 -15.83 22.52
C HIS A 373 17.10 -17.27 22.93
N CYS A 374 16.73 -18.16 22.00
CA CYS A 374 16.55 -19.59 22.22
C CYS A 374 17.80 -20.22 22.87
N HIS A 375 17.62 -21.29 23.62
CA HIS A 375 18.72 -22.00 24.22
C HIS A 375 19.47 -22.85 23.17
N THR A 376 20.80 -22.80 23.19
CA THR A 376 21.61 -23.61 22.28
C THR A 376 21.48 -25.08 22.62
N LEU A 377 21.14 -25.90 21.65
CA LEU A 377 21.19 -27.35 21.81
C LEU A 377 22.59 -27.84 21.44
N TYR A 378 23.14 -28.73 22.27
CA TYR A 378 24.51 -29.20 22.17
C TYR A 378 24.63 -30.69 22.38
N TYR A 379 25.34 -31.38 21.48
CA TYR A 379 25.81 -32.74 21.68
C TYR A 379 27.29 -32.73 22.09
N HIS A 380 27.61 -33.37 23.20
CA HIS A 380 28.98 -33.51 23.69
C HIS A 380 29.51 -34.91 23.43
N ALA A 381 30.44 -35.06 22.49
CA ALA A 381 30.92 -36.34 21.98
C ALA A 381 31.59 -37.24 23.06
N LEU A 382 32.39 -36.66 23.98
CA LEU A 382 33.05 -37.44 25.04
C LEU A 382 32.10 -37.94 26.15
N ARG A 383 30.92 -37.28 26.31
CA ARG A 383 29.93 -37.66 27.33
C ARG A 383 28.76 -38.41 26.69
N GLU A 384 28.71 -38.44 25.40
CA GLU A 384 27.60 -38.99 24.61
C GLU A 384 26.22 -38.44 25.06
N GLU A 385 26.16 -37.14 25.35
CA GLU A 385 25.01 -36.47 25.94
C GLU A 385 24.56 -35.30 25.08
N VAL A 386 23.19 -35.18 24.86
CA VAL A 386 22.56 -34.01 24.26
C VAL A 386 21.85 -33.18 25.32
N PHE A 387 22.16 -31.91 25.42
CA PHE A 387 21.57 -30.99 26.40
C PHE A 387 21.45 -29.56 25.88
N TYR A 388 20.62 -28.75 26.54
CA TYR A 388 20.50 -27.32 26.30
C TYR A 388 21.40 -26.53 27.26
N PHE A 389 22.18 -25.57 26.75
CA PHE A 389 22.91 -24.64 27.57
C PHE A 389 21.99 -23.76 28.39
N GLN A 390 22.00 -23.87 29.68
CA GLN A 390 21.27 -23.02 30.61
C GLN A 390 21.98 -21.68 30.76
N SER A 391 21.54 -20.62 30.10
CA SER A 391 22.12 -19.28 30.16
C SER A 391 21.07 -18.24 30.46
N THR A 392 21.43 -17.24 31.23
CA THR A 392 20.58 -16.10 31.59
C THR A 392 20.95 -14.89 30.74
N GLY A 393 19.97 -14.11 30.35
CA GLY A 393 20.17 -12.86 29.62
C GLY A 393 18.84 -12.29 29.17
N LEU A 394 18.71 -10.97 29.15
CA LEU A 394 17.51 -10.26 28.65
C LEU A 394 17.75 -9.78 27.22
N GLY A 395 16.71 -9.76 26.41
CA GLY A 395 16.76 -9.23 25.07
C GLY A 395 17.24 -7.78 25.01
N LEU A 396 17.91 -7.43 23.91
CA LEU A 396 18.38 -6.08 23.64
C LEU A 396 17.18 -5.15 23.48
N GLY A 397 17.23 -3.96 24.07
CA GLY A 397 16.14 -2.98 24.04
C GLY A 397 15.10 -3.12 25.17
N ILE A 398 15.11 -4.23 25.94
CA ILE A 398 14.22 -4.42 27.10
C ILE A 398 14.64 -3.47 28.23
N ILE A 399 15.94 -3.48 28.57
CA ILE A 399 16.52 -2.55 29.54
C ILE A 399 17.19 -1.40 28.81
N ARG A 400 16.58 -0.22 28.87
CA ARG A 400 16.97 0.97 28.12
C ARG A 400 17.86 1.94 28.92
N ASN A 401 18.78 1.39 29.73
CA ASN A 401 19.72 2.17 30.51
C ASN A 401 21.04 1.40 30.73
N GLU A 402 22.00 2.01 31.38
CA GLU A 402 23.33 1.47 31.63
C GLU A 402 23.36 0.19 32.50
N ASN A 403 22.22 -0.18 33.11
CA ASN A 403 22.17 -1.40 33.94
C ASN A 403 22.04 -2.69 33.10
N TYR A 404 21.87 -2.62 31.79
CA TYR A 404 21.74 -3.79 30.94
C TYR A 404 22.92 -4.77 31.10
N GLU A 405 24.16 -4.29 31.26
CA GLU A 405 25.35 -5.10 31.44
C GLU A 405 25.25 -6.08 32.63
N LYS A 406 24.49 -5.74 33.67
CA LYS A 406 24.26 -6.61 34.84
C LYS A 406 23.40 -7.84 34.52
N HIS A 407 22.67 -7.82 33.42
CA HIS A 407 21.73 -8.86 33.00
C HIS A 407 22.27 -9.78 31.91
N ILE A 408 23.53 -9.59 31.50
CA ILE A 408 24.21 -10.38 30.50
C ILE A 408 25.50 -10.94 31.03
N LYS A 409 25.76 -12.22 30.82
CA LYS A 409 26.96 -12.89 31.32
C LYS A 409 27.60 -13.73 30.26
N ASN A 410 28.97 -13.78 30.30
CA ASN A 410 29.70 -14.73 29.48
C ASN A 410 29.63 -16.12 30.12
N GLN A 411 29.52 -17.14 29.26
CA GLN A 411 29.73 -18.53 29.59
C GLN A 411 30.89 -19.06 28.76
N PHE A 412 31.70 -19.92 29.35
CA PHE A 412 32.87 -20.54 28.73
C PHE A 412 32.66 -22.05 28.67
N TYR A 413 33.03 -22.62 27.56
CA TYR A 413 32.88 -24.04 27.32
C TYR A 413 34.02 -24.57 26.46
N ASP A 414 34.63 -25.70 26.87
CA ASP A 414 35.62 -26.40 26.07
C ASP A 414 34.93 -27.42 25.19
N TYR A 415 35.20 -27.40 23.89
CA TYR A 415 34.61 -28.35 22.97
C TYR A 415 35.59 -29.48 22.62
N SER A 416 35.04 -30.58 22.17
CA SER A 416 35.78 -31.74 21.71
C SER A 416 35.47 -32.03 20.23
N PRO A 417 36.42 -32.64 19.48
CA PRO A 417 36.11 -33.14 18.14
C PRO A 417 34.93 -34.12 18.18
N GLY A 418 33.98 -33.92 17.30
CA GLY A 418 32.72 -34.67 17.23
C GLY A 418 31.55 -34.00 17.92
N ASP A 419 31.81 -32.95 18.72
CA ASP A 419 30.71 -32.14 19.29
C ASP A 419 29.90 -31.46 18.20
N VAL A 420 28.59 -31.28 18.47
CA VAL A 420 27.66 -30.60 17.57
C VAL A 420 26.90 -29.52 18.32
N MET A 421 26.91 -28.32 17.79
CA MET A 421 26.15 -27.16 18.27
C MET A 421 25.01 -26.85 17.30
N VAL A 422 23.79 -26.80 17.81
CA VAL A 422 22.58 -26.40 17.05
C VAL A 422 22.03 -25.11 17.66
N ILE A 423 22.00 -24.06 16.85
CA ILE A 423 21.52 -22.74 17.24
C ILE A 423 20.34 -22.41 16.31
N TYR A 424 19.25 -21.90 16.85
CA TYR A 424 18.01 -21.72 16.11
C TYR A 424 17.20 -20.55 16.66
N THR A 425 16.26 -20.05 15.86
CA THR A 425 15.24 -19.09 16.27
C THR A 425 13.94 -19.80 16.66
N ASP A 426 13.07 -19.11 17.40
CA ASP A 426 11.83 -19.68 17.94
C ASP A 426 10.88 -20.21 16.88
N GLY A 427 10.91 -19.64 15.65
CA GLY A 427 10.12 -20.15 14.52
C GLY A 427 10.37 -21.62 14.15
N ILE A 428 11.49 -22.23 14.62
CA ILE A 428 11.71 -23.68 14.49
C ILE A 428 10.86 -24.46 15.53
N VAL A 429 10.97 -24.11 16.80
CA VAL A 429 10.35 -24.85 17.90
C VAL A 429 8.88 -24.48 18.12
N GLU A 430 8.49 -23.26 17.77
CA GLU A 430 7.10 -22.79 17.79
C GLU A 430 6.34 -23.08 16.50
N ALA A 431 6.96 -23.76 15.53
CA ALA A 431 6.27 -24.18 14.31
C ALA A 431 5.08 -25.09 14.66
N ARG A 432 3.92 -24.82 14.06
CA ARG A 432 2.67 -25.47 14.42
C ARG A 432 2.37 -26.67 13.54
N GLY A 433 1.84 -27.73 14.16
CA GLY A 433 1.33 -28.91 13.47
C GLY A 433 0.09 -28.63 12.64
N GLY A 434 -0.33 -29.60 11.82
CA GLY A 434 -1.37 -29.44 10.81
C GLY A 434 -2.74 -28.99 11.30
N ASP A 435 -3.05 -29.10 12.60
CA ASP A 435 -4.27 -28.57 13.23
C ASP A 435 -4.08 -27.20 13.89
N GLY A 436 -2.83 -26.69 13.93
CA GLY A 436 -2.44 -25.41 14.50
C GLY A 436 -2.41 -25.34 16.03
N THR A 437 -2.58 -26.47 16.73
CA THR A 437 -2.64 -26.51 18.20
C THR A 437 -1.31 -26.90 18.83
N ASP A 438 -0.60 -27.86 18.25
CA ASP A 438 0.66 -28.38 18.78
C ASP A 438 1.86 -27.64 18.19
N GLU A 439 2.88 -27.39 19.00
CA GLU A 439 4.17 -26.85 18.59
C GLU A 439 5.19 -27.97 18.38
N TYR A 440 6.17 -27.78 17.51
CA TYR A 440 7.24 -28.73 17.23
C TYR A 440 8.05 -29.06 18.50
N GLY A 441 8.41 -28.06 19.27
CA GLY A 441 8.97 -28.14 20.61
C GLY A 441 10.46 -28.48 20.68
N GLU A 442 11.07 -28.09 21.79
CA GLU A 442 12.50 -28.33 22.07
C GLU A 442 12.81 -29.83 22.24
N ASP A 443 11.89 -30.61 22.80
CA ASP A 443 12.10 -32.08 23.02
C ASP A 443 12.25 -32.83 21.70
N ARG A 444 11.44 -32.45 20.68
CA ARG A 444 11.50 -33.08 19.37
C ARG A 444 12.77 -32.68 18.63
N LEU A 445 13.19 -31.43 18.72
CA LEU A 445 14.46 -30.95 18.16
C LEU A 445 15.64 -31.69 18.79
N LYS A 446 15.61 -31.89 20.12
CA LYS A 446 16.62 -32.64 20.86
C LYS A 446 16.69 -34.09 20.38
N LEU A 447 15.55 -34.77 20.24
CA LEU A 447 15.47 -36.13 19.73
C LEU A 447 16.10 -36.26 18.34
N ARG A 448 15.84 -35.30 17.45
CA ARG A 448 16.43 -35.32 16.08
C ARG A 448 17.97 -35.21 16.15
N LEU A 449 18.52 -34.39 17.04
CA LEU A 449 19.95 -34.35 17.23
C LEU A 449 20.51 -35.64 17.82
N GLU A 450 19.84 -36.26 18.81
CA GLU A 450 20.20 -37.55 19.38
C GLU A 450 20.27 -38.68 18.34
N GLU A 451 19.42 -38.59 17.30
CA GLU A 451 19.39 -39.58 16.22
C GLU A 451 20.38 -39.28 15.07
N SER A 452 20.97 -38.06 15.02
CA SER A 452 21.74 -37.62 13.84
C SER A 452 23.14 -37.07 14.14
N TYR A 453 23.55 -36.90 15.40
CA TYR A 453 24.80 -36.24 15.78
C TYR A 453 26.08 -36.82 15.09
N PHE A 454 26.05 -38.08 14.68
CA PHE A 454 27.17 -38.73 14.00
C PHE A 454 27.31 -38.35 12.55
N GLN A 455 26.25 -37.78 11.94
CA GLN A 455 26.22 -37.35 10.52
C GLN A 455 26.97 -36.03 10.31
N GLU A 456 27.17 -35.63 9.06
CA GLU A 456 27.73 -34.33 8.68
C GLU A 456 26.74 -33.18 9.02
N ALA A 457 27.23 -31.96 9.17
CA ALA A 457 26.37 -30.83 9.56
C ALA A 457 25.20 -30.57 8.60
N GLU A 458 25.41 -30.79 7.31
CA GLU A 458 24.36 -30.66 6.28
C GLU A 458 23.25 -31.71 6.42
N ASP A 459 23.63 -32.96 6.72
CA ASP A 459 22.66 -34.05 6.89
C ASP A 459 21.84 -33.87 8.18
N ILE A 460 22.50 -33.44 9.29
CA ILE A 460 21.80 -33.10 10.54
C ILE A 460 20.74 -31.99 10.30
N LYS A 461 21.14 -30.91 9.62
CA LYS A 461 20.21 -29.83 9.28
C LYS A 461 19.03 -30.36 8.43
N THR A 462 19.31 -31.14 7.40
CA THR A 462 18.32 -31.67 6.48
C THR A 462 17.32 -32.56 7.23
N LEU A 463 17.80 -33.45 8.10
CA LEU A 463 16.96 -34.32 8.90
C LEU A 463 16.02 -33.52 9.84
N ILE A 464 16.53 -32.46 10.50
CA ILE A 464 15.71 -31.60 11.35
C ILE A 464 14.62 -30.89 10.51
N LEU A 465 14.98 -30.37 9.35
CA LEU A 465 14.03 -29.63 8.48
C LEU A 465 13.00 -30.55 7.85
N ASP A 466 13.37 -31.77 7.45
CA ASP A 466 12.44 -32.77 6.91
C ASP A 466 11.43 -33.21 7.97
N ASP A 467 11.87 -33.40 9.19
CA ASP A 467 10.99 -33.72 10.30
C ASP A 467 10.07 -32.56 10.68
N LEU A 468 10.58 -31.31 10.65
CA LEU A 468 9.78 -30.13 10.84
C LEU A 468 8.69 -29.99 9.77
N ASN A 469 9.05 -30.16 8.49
CA ASN A 469 8.10 -30.14 7.37
C ASN A 469 7.05 -31.26 7.48
N ALA A 470 7.45 -32.46 7.88
CA ALA A 470 6.53 -33.57 8.12
C ALA A 470 5.57 -33.29 9.27
N PHE A 471 6.02 -32.63 10.33
CA PHE A 471 5.20 -32.24 11.48
C PHE A 471 4.18 -31.17 11.12
N THR A 472 4.59 -30.13 10.39
CA THR A 472 3.71 -29.02 10.04
C THR A 472 2.63 -29.40 9.03
N HIS A 473 2.82 -30.48 8.25
CA HIS A 473 1.86 -30.96 7.22
C HIS A 473 1.35 -29.85 6.28
N GLY A 474 2.19 -28.86 5.97
CA GLY A 474 1.83 -27.72 5.13
C GLY A 474 1.06 -26.61 5.86
N TYR A 475 1.01 -26.63 7.19
CA TYR A 475 0.53 -25.49 7.96
C TYR A 475 1.37 -24.24 7.61
N PRO A 476 0.76 -23.07 7.43
CA PRO A 476 1.50 -21.87 7.05
C PRO A 476 2.59 -21.52 8.06
N ILE A 477 3.76 -21.16 7.55
CA ILE A 477 4.87 -20.64 8.35
C ILE A 477 4.41 -19.32 8.96
N HIS A 478 4.41 -19.23 10.28
CA HIS A 478 3.90 -18.05 10.98
C HIS A 478 5.02 -17.19 11.57
N ASP A 479 6.24 -17.75 11.73
CA ASP A 479 7.43 -17.01 12.12
C ASP A 479 8.66 -17.39 11.31
N ASP A 480 9.66 -16.49 11.28
CA ASP A 480 10.90 -16.70 10.54
C ASP A 480 11.63 -17.92 11.12
N GLN A 481 12.20 -18.74 10.26
CA GLN A 481 12.87 -20.00 10.65
C GLN A 481 14.33 -19.92 10.31
N THR A 482 15.20 -19.85 11.33
CA THR A 482 16.64 -19.89 11.17
C THR A 482 17.25 -21.01 11.98
N LEU A 483 18.12 -21.80 11.36
CA LEU A 483 18.80 -22.94 11.94
C LEU A 483 20.27 -22.94 11.53
N LEU A 484 21.18 -23.03 12.49
CA LEU A 484 22.61 -23.18 12.29
C LEU A 484 23.07 -24.47 12.95
N VAL A 485 23.77 -25.30 12.22
CA VAL A 485 24.43 -26.52 12.74
C VAL A 485 25.93 -26.36 12.57
N ILE A 486 26.67 -26.42 13.68
CA ILE A 486 28.13 -26.35 13.70
C ILE A 486 28.66 -27.65 14.28
N LYS A 487 29.42 -28.43 13.49
CA LYS A 487 30.07 -29.66 13.91
C LYS A 487 31.56 -29.45 14.04
N PHE A 488 32.10 -29.73 15.20
CA PHE A 488 33.54 -29.58 15.51
C PHE A 488 34.29 -30.83 15.06
N LYS A 489 35.42 -30.61 14.36
CA LYS A 489 36.29 -31.66 13.82
C LYS A 489 37.65 -31.66 14.50
N SER A 490 38.36 -32.78 14.46
CA SER A 490 39.74 -32.80 14.83
C SER A 490 40.57 -32.00 13.83
N ALA A 491 41.27 -30.98 14.28
CA ALA A 491 42.23 -30.27 13.44
C ALA A 491 43.27 -31.26 12.92
N GLN A 492 43.20 -31.65 11.65
CA GLN A 492 44.34 -32.31 11.03
C GLN A 492 45.46 -31.28 10.92
N PRO A 493 46.69 -31.62 11.35
CA PRO A 493 47.83 -30.73 11.17
C PRO A 493 47.98 -30.49 9.66
N GLN A 494 47.85 -29.23 9.24
CA GLN A 494 48.22 -28.87 7.85
C GLN A 494 49.70 -29.24 7.67
N PRO A 495 50.08 -29.95 6.58
CA PRO A 495 51.47 -30.13 6.24
C PRO A 495 52.08 -28.72 6.09
N LEU A 496 53.12 -28.42 6.85
CA LEU A 496 53.94 -27.22 6.70
C LEU A 496 54.41 -27.14 5.24
N THR A 497 53.77 -26.25 4.46
CA THR A 497 54.23 -25.88 3.12
C THR A 497 55.21 -24.72 3.16
#